data_c1f992f4314fa9c49a4f45283479c67d
#
_entry.id   c1f992f4314fa9c49a4f45283479c67d
#
_cell.length_a   1.000
_cell.length_b   1.000
_cell.length_c   1.000
_cell.angle_alpha   90.00
_cell.angle_beta   90.00
_cell.angle_gamma   90.00
#
_symmetry.space_group_name_H-M   'P 1'
#
loop_
_entity.id
_entity.type
_entity.pdbx_description
1 polymer ?
#
loop_
_entity_poly.entity_id
_entity_poly.type
_entity_poly.pdbx_seq_one_letter_code
_entity_poly.pdbx_strand_id
1 'polypeptide(L)'
;MKKFVVAAVAALAPLWACSQIVIGQTAGFSGPVAAGVKETTDGARLWIDSVNAKGGVNGQKIELVSLDDKFEPPLAAANAKVLIEEKNVLAMFLNRGTPHTEAILPLLEAHGVALVAPSTGAMLLHQPVKKTIFNVRSTYQREAEKAVSHLHTLGISRIVVVHADDSFGLDGLEGANKGFAKAGIQPVAVIKADRGKPDYSKIIPPITSKDAQAVLWIASGNAVADGVKALRAAKSAAQVVTLSNNASAGFVKSLGSAGHGVIVTQVFPSVRSYAYGFVKDAAALAKEKNLELSPQMLEGFVAAKVLVEGLRRAGPNPTRAKVVAALESIRKFDLGGLELNFGPEDHTGLDFADLSIIGADGKFKR
;
A
#
# COMPACT_ATOMS: atom_id res chain seq x y z
N MET A 1 -45.08 -58.06 -32.04
CA MET A 1 -44.97 -56.67 -31.57
C MET A 1 -43.79 -56.60 -30.62
N LYS A 2 -42.61 -56.16 -31.08
CA LYS A 2 -41.38 -56.04 -30.26
C LYS A 2 -41.34 -54.63 -29.68
N LYS A 3 -41.36 -54.51 -28.33
CA LYS A 3 -41.21 -53.27 -27.61
C LYS A 3 -39.72 -52.94 -27.47
N PHE A 4 -39.26 -51.87 -28.10
CA PHE A 4 -37.93 -51.32 -27.82
C PHE A 4 -38.00 -50.43 -26.55
N VAL A 5 -37.22 -50.79 -25.52
CA VAL A 5 -36.98 -49.98 -24.37
C VAL A 5 -35.73 -49.13 -24.68
N VAL A 6 -35.88 -47.82 -24.83
CA VAL A 6 -34.77 -46.91 -24.95
C VAL A 6 -34.36 -46.49 -23.54
N ALA A 7 -33.21 -46.96 -23.07
CA ALA A 7 -32.61 -46.54 -21.81
C ALA A 7 -31.88 -45.19 -22.04
N ALA A 8 -32.41 -44.13 -21.47
CA ALA A 8 -31.74 -42.84 -21.46
C ALA A 8 -30.63 -42.88 -20.40
N VAL A 9 -29.37 -42.92 -20.85
CA VAL A 9 -28.19 -42.74 -19.99
C VAL A 9 -28.04 -41.24 -19.71
N ALA A 10 -28.49 -40.78 -18.57
CA ALA A 10 -28.20 -39.45 -18.07
C ALA A 10 -26.71 -39.35 -17.74
N ALA A 11 -25.92 -38.66 -18.54
CA ALA A 11 -24.54 -38.35 -18.25
C ALA A 11 -24.49 -37.35 -17.08
N LEU A 12 -24.22 -37.86 -15.87
CA LEU A 12 -23.84 -37.03 -14.73
C LEU A 12 -22.47 -36.42 -15.03
N ALA A 13 -22.45 -35.22 -15.60
CA ALA A 13 -21.24 -34.40 -15.62
C ALA A 13 -20.86 -34.09 -14.17
N PRO A 14 -19.62 -34.38 -13.74
CA PRO A 14 -19.19 -34.00 -12.42
C PRO A 14 -19.25 -32.47 -12.32
N LEU A 15 -20.10 -31.94 -11.45
CA LEU A 15 -20.02 -30.58 -10.98
C LEU A 15 -18.68 -30.44 -10.25
N TRP A 16 -17.66 -30.08 -10.98
CA TRP A 16 -16.40 -29.65 -10.38
C TRP A 16 -16.74 -28.40 -9.57
N ALA A 17 -16.92 -28.57 -8.25
CA ALA A 17 -16.95 -27.46 -7.34
C ALA A 17 -15.64 -26.71 -7.56
N CYS A 18 -15.72 -25.57 -8.27
CA CYS A 18 -14.55 -24.74 -8.55
C CYS A 18 -14.07 -24.23 -7.19
N SER A 19 -13.09 -24.91 -6.60
CA SER A 19 -12.49 -24.50 -5.34
C SER A 19 -11.97 -23.09 -5.51
N GLN A 20 -12.41 -22.17 -4.65
CA GLN A 20 -11.94 -20.78 -4.67
C GLN A 20 -10.61 -20.67 -3.92
N ILE A 21 -9.73 -19.79 -4.41
CA ILE A 21 -8.53 -19.37 -3.68
C ILE A 21 -8.94 -18.23 -2.76
N VAL A 22 -9.02 -18.50 -1.46
CA VAL A 22 -9.42 -17.48 -0.47
C VAL A 22 -8.19 -16.73 0.03
N ILE A 23 -8.21 -15.42 -0.14
CA ILE A 23 -7.16 -14.50 0.28
C ILE A 23 -7.72 -13.55 1.33
N GLY A 24 -6.99 -13.32 2.43
CA GLY A 24 -7.42 -12.49 3.55
C GLY A 24 -6.84 -11.09 3.50
N GLN A 25 -7.63 -10.11 3.89
CA GLN A 25 -7.20 -8.72 4.08
C GLN A 25 -7.76 -8.19 5.40
N THR A 26 -6.90 -7.53 6.20
CA THR A 26 -7.34 -6.67 7.31
C THR A 26 -6.77 -5.27 7.08
N ALA A 27 -7.63 -4.26 7.11
CA ALA A 27 -7.24 -2.87 6.90
C ALA A 27 -8.33 -1.92 7.44
N GLY A 28 -7.99 -0.66 7.68
CA GLY A 28 -8.95 0.35 8.16
C GLY A 28 -9.91 0.79 7.06
N PHE A 29 -10.95 0.00 6.80
CA PHE A 29 -12.04 0.37 5.87
C PHE A 29 -12.95 1.44 6.44
N SER A 30 -12.88 1.69 7.75
CA SER A 30 -13.42 2.85 8.43
C SER A 30 -12.31 3.63 9.14
N GLY A 31 -12.61 4.84 9.65
CA GLY A 31 -11.64 5.68 10.37
C GLY A 31 -10.74 6.52 9.45
N PRO A 32 -9.57 6.98 9.96
CA PRO A 32 -8.81 8.09 9.37
C PRO A 32 -8.13 7.77 8.03
N VAL A 33 -8.01 6.50 7.65
CA VAL A 33 -7.33 6.05 6.42
C VAL A 33 -8.29 5.39 5.41
N ALA A 34 -9.57 5.33 5.71
CA ALA A 34 -10.57 4.57 4.97
C ALA A 34 -10.58 4.85 3.46
N ALA A 35 -10.45 6.11 3.06
CA ALA A 35 -10.43 6.49 1.65
C ALA A 35 -9.26 5.84 0.90
N GLY A 36 -8.06 5.91 1.48
CA GLY A 36 -6.86 5.32 0.89
C GLY A 36 -6.94 3.78 0.85
N VAL A 37 -7.42 3.14 1.91
CA VAL A 37 -7.63 1.69 1.98
C VAL A 37 -8.61 1.24 0.89
N LYS A 38 -9.72 1.97 0.74
CA LYS A 38 -10.71 1.67 -0.31
C LYS A 38 -10.06 1.76 -1.70
N GLU A 39 -9.35 2.84 -2.00
CA GLU A 39 -8.71 3.02 -3.30
C GLU A 39 -7.68 1.94 -3.60
N THR A 40 -6.81 1.59 -2.63
CA THR A 40 -5.84 0.51 -2.79
C THR A 40 -6.54 -0.83 -3.07
N THR A 41 -7.62 -1.12 -2.34
CA THR A 41 -8.39 -2.36 -2.51
C THR A 41 -9.13 -2.37 -3.85
N ASP A 42 -9.73 -1.25 -4.26
CA ASP A 42 -10.38 -1.12 -5.58
C ASP A 42 -9.36 -1.37 -6.72
N GLY A 43 -8.15 -0.81 -6.58
CA GLY A 43 -7.07 -1.06 -7.54
C GLY A 43 -6.68 -2.54 -7.63
N ALA A 44 -6.58 -3.23 -6.50
CA ALA A 44 -6.33 -4.68 -6.47
C ALA A 44 -7.47 -5.47 -7.14
N ARG A 45 -8.71 -5.08 -6.87
CA ARG A 45 -9.90 -5.71 -7.48
C ARG A 45 -9.96 -5.51 -9.00
N LEU A 46 -9.42 -4.42 -9.57
CA LEU A 46 -9.33 -4.27 -11.02
C LEU A 46 -8.59 -5.45 -11.66
N TRP A 47 -7.46 -5.86 -11.08
CA TRP A 47 -6.69 -6.98 -11.61
C TRP A 47 -7.30 -8.33 -11.26
N ILE A 48 -7.68 -8.56 -10.00
CA ILE A 48 -8.29 -9.81 -9.54
C ILE A 48 -9.55 -10.14 -10.35
N ASP A 49 -10.45 -9.17 -10.54
CA ASP A 49 -11.69 -9.37 -11.29
C ASP A 49 -11.41 -9.68 -12.77
N SER A 50 -10.42 -9.00 -13.37
CA SER A 50 -10.00 -9.27 -14.76
C SER A 50 -9.45 -10.70 -14.91
N VAL A 51 -8.68 -11.18 -13.93
CA VAL A 51 -8.19 -12.57 -13.91
C VAL A 51 -9.34 -13.54 -13.70
N ASN A 52 -10.25 -13.27 -12.77
CA ASN A 52 -11.41 -14.10 -12.50
C ASN A 52 -12.36 -14.22 -13.70
N ALA A 53 -12.54 -13.15 -14.47
CA ALA A 53 -13.33 -13.14 -15.70
C ALA A 53 -12.74 -14.04 -16.78
N LYS A 54 -11.42 -14.28 -16.74
CA LYS A 54 -10.69 -15.16 -17.67
C LYS A 54 -10.52 -16.59 -17.14
N GLY A 55 -11.28 -16.99 -16.11
CA GLY A 55 -11.25 -18.33 -15.54
C GLY A 55 -10.39 -18.48 -14.28
N GLY A 56 -9.86 -17.38 -13.73
CA GLY A 56 -9.07 -17.38 -12.49
C GLY A 56 -7.62 -17.81 -12.68
N VAL A 57 -7.02 -18.29 -11.60
CA VAL A 57 -5.65 -18.80 -11.56
C VAL A 57 -5.70 -20.33 -11.52
N ASN A 58 -5.08 -20.99 -12.51
CA ASN A 58 -5.12 -22.44 -12.64
C ASN A 58 -6.55 -23.03 -12.58
N GLY A 59 -7.55 -22.30 -13.15
CA GLY A 59 -8.95 -22.69 -13.14
C GLY A 59 -9.71 -22.37 -11.84
N GLN A 60 -9.10 -21.71 -10.88
CA GLN A 60 -9.70 -21.34 -9.60
C GLN A 60 -9.86 -19.81 -9.49
N LYS A 61 -11.04 -19.34 -9.09
CA LYS A 61 -11.28 -17.92 -8.85
C LYS A 61 -10.66 -17.48 -7.53
N ILE A 62 -10.17 -16.24 -7.49
CA ILE A 62 -9.65 -15.62 -6.27
C ILE A 62 -10.81 -14.90 -5.58
N GLU A 63 -11.02 -15.19 -4.30
CA GLU A 63 -11.91 -14.48 -3.39
C GLU A 63 -11.09 -13.65 -2.41
N LEU A 64 -11.27 -12.34 -2.38
CA LEU A 64 -10.65 -11.45 -1.41
C LEU A 64 -11.63 -11.15 -0.27
N VAL A 65 -11.39 -11.77 0.89
CA VAL A 65 -12.14 -11.56 2.13
C VAL A 65 -11.48 -10.42 2.91
N SER A 66 -12.19 -9.30 3.04
CA SER A 66 -11.67 -8.10 3.70
C SER A 66 -12.43 -7.85 5.02
N LEU A 67 -11.69 -7.63 6.10
CA LEU A 67 -12.21 -7.27 7.42
C LEU A 67 -11.71 -5.89 7.83
N ASP A 68 -12.62 -5.08 8.39
CA ASP A 68 -12.32 -3.74 8.89
C ASP A 68 -11.63 -3.81 10.26
N ASP A 69 -10.42 -3.27 10.37
CA ASP A 69 -9.69 -3.12 11.62
C ASP A 69 -9.80 -1.71 12.22
N LYS A 70 -10.59 -0.83 11.61
CA LYS A 70 -10.79 0.56 12.03
C LYS A 70 -9.50 1.35 12.23
N PHE A 71 -8.43 0.86 11.66
CA PHE A 71 -7.08 1.34 11.84
C PHE A 71 -6.55 1.21 13.29
N GLU A 72 -6.93 0.12 13.95
CA GLU A 72 -6.52 -0.25 15.31
C GLU A 72 -5.69 -1.55 15.26
N PRO A 73 -4.41 -1.57 15.69
CA PRO A 73 -3.56 -2.76 15.63
C PRO A 73 -4.12 -3.98 16.35
N PRO A 74 -4.78 -3.85 17.54
CA PRO A 74 -5.41 -5.01 18.19
C PRO A 74 -6.53 -5.65 17.36
N LEU A 75 -7.32 -4.83 16.64
CA LEU A 75 -8.36 -5.35 15.75
C LEU A 75 -7.74 -6.00 14.50
N ALA A 76 -6.63 -5.48 13.98
CA ALA A 76 -5.91 -6.15 12.91
C ALA A 76 -5.45 -7.55 13.31
N ALA A 77 -4.91 -7.73 14.53
CA ALA A 77 -4.53 -9.05 15.05
C ALA A 77 -5.74 -9.98 15.20
N ALA A 78 -6.86 -9.50 15.74
CA ALA A 78 -8.09 -10.28 15.87
C ALA A 78 -8.64 -10.71 14.51
N ASN A 79 -8.69 -9.81 13.54
CA ASN A 79 -9.12 -10.08 12.17
C ASN A 79 -8.19 -11.11 11.48
N ALA A 80 -6.87 -10.96 11.64
CA ALA A 80 -5.92 -11.92 11.09
C ALA A 80 -6.14 -13.33 11.65
N LYS A 81 -6.43 -13.45 12.95
CA LYS A 81 -6.76 -14.73 13.56
C LYS A 81 -8.00 -15.35 12.91
N VAL A 82 -9.09 -14.60 12.76
CA VAL A 82 -10.31 -15.08 12.08
C VAL A 82 -10.01 -15.50 10.64
N LEU A 83 -9.26 -14.70 9.89
CA LEU A 83 -8.92 -14.99 8.49
C LEU A 83 -8.07 -16.25 8.36
N ILE A 84 -7.06 -16.41 9.23
CA ILE A 84 -6.09 -17.51 9.15
C ILE A 84 -6.65 -18.82 9.71
N GLU A 85 -7.31 -18.77 10.89
CA GLU A 85 -7.74 -19.98 11.62
C GLU A 85 -9.15 -20.42 11.25
N GLU A 86 -10.09 -19.48 11.03
CA GLU A 86 -11.49 -19.82 10.76
C GLU A 86 -11.82 -19.82 9.26
N LYS A 87 -11.33 -18.82 8.51
CA LYS A 87 -11.54 -18.72 7.05
C LYS A 87 -10.52 -19.52 6.26
N ASN A 88 -9.46 -20.02 6.91
CA ASN A 88 -8.39 -20.79 6.30
C ASN A 88 -7.81 -20.17 5.03
N VAL A 89 -7.58 -18.85 5.07
CA VAL A 89 -7.02 -18.13 3.92
C VAL A 89 -5.66 -18.67 3.52
N LEU A 90 -5.41 -18.72 2.22
CA LEU A 90 -4.17 -19.22 1.64
C LEU A 90 -3.00 -18.25 1.85
N ALA A 91 -3.28 -16.95 1.76
CA ALA A 91 -2.35 -15.87 2.01
C ALA A 91 -3.09 -14.66 2.56
N MET A 92 -2.38 -13.78 3.26
CA MET A 92 -2.82 -12.42 3.59
C MET A 92 -2.33 -11.45 2.52
N PHE A 93 -3.05 -10.35 2.33
CA PHE A 93 -2.80 -9.43 1.24
C PHE A 93 -3.17 -8.00 1.60
N LEU A 94 -2.32 -7.02 1.24
CA LEU A 94 -2.61 -5.58 1.35
C LEU A 94 -3.13 -5.12 2.71
N ASN A 95 -2.68 -5.71 3.82
CA ASN A 95 -2.97 -5.12 5.13
C ASN A 95 -2.32 -3.73 5.23
N ARG A 96 -2.93 -2.83 6.01
CA ARG A 96 -2.51 -1.42 6.05
C ARG A 96 -1.92 -1.03 7.38
N GLY A 97 -0.73 -0.40 7.33
CA GLY A 97 -0.11 0.25 8.47
C GLY A 97 0.97 -0.58 9.16
N THR A 98 2.05 0.07 9.61
CA THR A 98 3.20 -0.60 10.22
C THR A 98 2.85 -1.27 11.54
N PRO A 99 2.26 -0.59 12.57
CA PRO A 99 1.88 -1.26 13.82
C PRO A 99 0.84 -2.37 13.62
N HIS A 100 -0.01 -2.27 12.59
CA HIS A 100 -0.99 -3.33 12.26
C HIS A 100 -0.30 -4.56 11.70
N THR A 101 0.71 -4.35 10.84
CA THR A 101 1.52 -5.44 10.31
C THR A 101 2.35 -6.11 11.40
N GLU A 102 2.95 -5.34 12.30
CA GLU A 102 3.65 -5.88 13.47
C GLU A 102 2.73 -6.76 14.32
N ALA A 103 1.49 -6.32 14.56
CA ALA A 103 0.52 -7.04 15.37
C ALA A 103 0.11 -8.41 14.78
N ILE A 104 0.18 -8.58 13.46
CA ILE A 104 -0.17 -9.83 12.78
C ILE A 104 1.02 -10.75 12.51
N LEU A 105 2.26 -10.26 12.59
CA LEU A 105 3.48 -11.04 12.31
C LEU A 105 3.54 -12.40 13.04
N PRO A 106 3.27 -12.49 14.35
CA PRO A 106 3.33 -13.76 15.07
C PRO A 106 2.37 -14.82 14.49
N LEU A 107 1.18 -14.40 14.06
CA LEU A 107 0.20 -15.31 13.44
C LEU A 107 0.65 -15.79 12.06
N LEU A 108 1.23 -14.89 11.25
CA LEU A 108 1.77 -15.22 9.92
C LEU A 108 2.87 -16.27 10.05
N GLU A 109 3.80 -16.09 10.99
CA GLU A 109 4.92 -16.98 11.23
C GLU A 109 4.45 -18.33 11.78
N ALA A 110 3.57 -18.35 12.79
CA ALA A 110 3.06 -19.57 13.40
C ALA A 110 2.30 -20.45 12.41
N HIS A 111 1.61 -19.89 11.44
CA HIS A 111 0.77 -20.61 10.48
C HIS A 111 1.41 -20.73 9.08
N GLY A 112 2.61 -20.18 8.87
CA GLY A 112 3.30 -20.19 7.57
C GLY A 112 2.52 -19.48 6.47
N VAL A 113 1.77 -18.41 6.81
CA VAL A 113 0.92 -17.66 5.89
C VAL A 113 1.70 -16.51 5.30
N ALA A 114 1.85 -16.49 3.98
CA ALA A 114 2.47 -15.36 3.30
C ALA A 114 1.58 -14.10 3.43
N LEU A 115 2.18 -12.96 3.75
CA LEU A 115 1.59 -11.63 3.55
C LEU A 115 2.22 -11.02 2.30
N VAL A 116 1.41 -10.87 1.26
CA VAL A 116 1.85 -10.30 -0.01
C VAL A 116 1.49 -8.82 -0.06
N ALA A 117 2.48 -8.01 -0.41
CA ALA A 117 2.35 -6.57 -0.61
C ALA A 117 1.67 -5.85 0.56
N PRO A 118 2.21 -5.90 1.79
CA PRO A 118 1.71 -5.03 2.84
C PRO A 118 1.72 -3.57 2.36
N SER A 119 0.61 -2.84 2.57
CA SER A 119 0.53 -1.41 2.24
C SER A 119 1.22 -0.58 3.33
N THR A 120 2.49 -0.88 3.51
CA THR A 120 3.46 -0.20 4.38
C THR A 120 4.87 -0.49 3.86
N GLY A 121 5.77 0.47 3.97
CA GLY A 121 7.16 0.36 3.52
C GLY A 121 8.18 0.38 4.67
N ALA A 122 7.80 -0.04 5.87
CA ALA A 122 8.68 0.03 7.03
C ALA A 122 9.83 -0.99 6.95
N MET A 123 11.05 -0.56 7.25
CA MET A 123 12.27 -1.39 7.16
C MET A 123 12.22 -2.65 8.00
N LEU A 124 11.47 -2.65 9.11
CA LEU A 124 11.29 -3.86 9.94
C LEU A 124 10.64 -5.04 9.18
N LEU A 125 10.00 -4.79 8.04
CA LEU A 125 9.41 -5.81 7.16
C LEU A 125 10.37 -6.24 6.04
N HIS A 126 11.49 -5.54 5.88
CA HIS A 126 12.51 -5.81 4.87
C HIS A 126 13.77 -6.44 5.49
N GLN A 127 14.20 -5.94 6.65
CA GLN A 127 15.41 -6.38 7.34
C GLN A 127 15.19 -6.53 8.85
N PRO A 128 15.55 -7.68 9.45
CA PRO A 128 15.98 -8.91 8.76
C PRO A 128 14.85 -9.52 7.92
N VAL A 129 15.20 -10.27 6.87
CA VAL A 129 14.23 -10.92 5.99
C VAL A 129 13.26 -11.79 6.79
N LYS A 130 11.97 -11.58 6.56
CA LYS A 130 10.90 -12.36 7.19
C LYS A 130 10.31 -13.32 6.16
N LYS A 131 10.38 -14.63 6.44
CA LYS A 131 10.00 -15.70 5.50
C LYS A 131 8.56 -15.57 4.96
N THR A 132 7.68 -14.92 5.69
CA THR A 132 6.27 -14.80 5.34
C THR A 132 5.91 -13.44 4.73
N ILE A 133 6.83 -12.47 4.67
CA ILE A 133 6.53 -11.12 4.17
C ILE A 133 7.16 -10.91 2.79
N PHE A 134 6.35 -10.49 1.81
CA PHE A 134 6.79 -10.19 0.45
C PHE A 134 6.41 -8.74 0.10
N ASN A 135 7.38 -7.85 0.20
CA ASN A 135 7.19 -6.42 -0.03
C ASN A 135 7.19 -6.13 -1.53
N VAL A 136 6.28 -5.29 -2.01
CA VAL A 136 6.20 -4.92 -3.43
C VAL A 136 6.62 -3.48 -3.64
N ARG A 137 6.21 -2.57 -2.78
CA ARG A 137 6.51 -1.15 -2.84
C ARG A 137 7.88 -0.82 -2.21
N SER A 138 8.39 0.37 -2.52
CA SER A 138 9.59 0.94 -1.90
C SER A 138 9.38 1.24 -0.40
N THR A 139 10.51 1.41 0.32
CA THR A 139 10.52 1.67 1.76
C THR A 139 10.16 3.12 2.11
N TYR A 140 9.58 3.35 3.29
CA TYR A 140 9.36 4.71 3.82
C TYR A 140 10.66 5.47 4.03
N GLN A 141 11.73 4.77 4.40
CA GLN A 141 13.04 5.42 4.53
C GLN A 141 13.53 5.97 3.20
N ARG A 142 13.36 5.21 2.11
CA ARG A 142 13.69 5.68 0.75
C ARG A 142 12.87 6.89 0.33
N GLU A 143 11.58 6.88 0.66
CA GLU A 143 10.67 8.01 0.37
C GLU A 143 11.07 9.28 1.14
N ALA A 144 11.30 9.16 2.45
CA ALA A 144 11.65 10.29 3.31
C ALA A 144 13.04 10.86 2.96
N GLU A 145 14.05 10.00 2.68
CA GLU A 145 15.34 10.42 2.16
C GLU A 145 15.19 11.22 0.85
N LYS A 146 14.38 10.70 -0.09
CA LYS A 146 14.09 11.37 -1.36
C LYS A 146 13.43 12.73 -1.16
N ALA A 147 12.48 12.82 -0.20
CA ALA A 147 11.78 14.06 0.12
C ALA A 147 12.75 15.13 0.64
N VAL A 148 13.61 14.81 1.60
CA VAL A 148 14.62 15.73 2.13
C VAL A 148 15.61 16.14 1.05
N SER A 149 16.12 15.18 0.26
CA SER A 149 17.05 15.46 -0.84
C SER A 149 16.44 16.40 -1.89
N HIS A 150 15.17 16.22 -2.22
CA HIS A 150 14.46 17.09 -3.16
C HIS A 150 14.32 18.51 -2.61
N LEU A 151 13.87 18.66 -1.36
CA LEU A 151 13.76 19.99 -0.72
C LEU A 151 15.11 20.70 -0.71
N HIS A 152 16.19 19.99 -0.38
CA HIS A 152 17.54 20.55 -0.39
C HIS A 152 17.97 21.00 -1.79
N THR A 153 17.66 20.22 -2.84
CA THR A 153 17.94 20.61 -4.25
C THR A 153 17.21 21.89 -4.66
N LEU A 154 16.07 22.19 -4.05
CA LEU A 154 15.33 23.45 -4.24
C LEU A 154 15.87 24.60 -3.39
N GLY A 155 16.98 24.43 -2.65
CA GLY A 155 17.56 25.44 -1.77
C GLY A 155 16.82 25.56 -0.41
N ILE A 156 15.94 24.61 -0.07
CA ILE A 156 15.21 24.58 1.19
C ILE A 156 16.06 23.84 2.22
N SER A 157 16.48 24.54 3.29
CA SER A 157 17.31 23.99 4.36
C SER A 157 16.66 24.01 5.75
N ARG A 158 15.71 24.91 5.99
CA ARG A 158 14.98 24.98 7.27
C ARG A 158 13.74 24.07 7.22
N ILE A 159 13.96 22.80 7.47
CA ILE A 159 12.94 21.74 7.42
C ILE A 159 12.57 21.30 8.81
N VAL A 160 11.28 21.27 9.12
CA VAL A 160 10.72 20.63 10.33
C VAL A 160 10.23 19.23 9.92
N VAL A 161 10.49 18.25 10.79
CA VAL A 161 9.89 16.91 10.67
C VAL A 161 8.78 16.78 11.72
N VAL A 162 7.57 16.48 11.27
CA VAL A 162 6.46 16.03 12.13
C VAL A 162 6.23 14.55 11.87
N HIS A 163 6.28 13.71 12.90
CA HIS A 163 6.09 12.27 12.72
C HIS A 163 5.13 11.67 13.73
N ALA A 164 4.39 10.64 13.34
CA ALA A 164 3.58 9.85 14.25
C ALA A 164 4.45 9.20 15.33
N ASP A 165 3.96 9.14 16.57
CA ASP A 165 4.66 8.49 17.70
C ASP A 165 4.39 6.97 17.69
N ASP A 166 4.85 6.31 16.62
CA ASP A 166 4.75 4.86 16.44
C ASP A 166 5.86 4.35 15.51
N SER A 167 5.91 3.03 15.27
CA SER A 167 6.92 2.40 14.42
C SER A 167 6.93 2.92 12.98
N PHE A 168 5.78 3.37 12.43
CA PHE A 168 5.73 4.01 11.12
C PHE A 168 6.43 5.37 11.13
N GLY A 169 6.09 6.23 12.10
CA GLY A 169 6.66 7.57 12.20
C GLY A 169 8.17 7.53 12.48
N LEU A 170 8.62 6.61 13.32
CA LEU A 170 10.04 6.41 13.62
C LEU A 170 10.82 5.89 12.40
N ASP A 171 10.27 4.97 11.63
CA ASP A 171 10.90 4.48 10.41
C ASP A 171 11.05 5.59 9.36
N GLY A 172 10.01 6.39 9.15
CA GLY A 172 10.09 7.53 8.24
C GLY A 172 11.07 8.62 8.72
N LEU A 173 11.15 8.87 10.04
CA LEU A 173 12.14 9.78 10.63
C LEU A 173 13.57 9.30 10.36
N GLU A 174 13.82 8.00 10.48
CA GLU A 174 15.14 7.43 10.16
C GLU A 174 15.51 7.68 8.69
N GLY A 175 14.57 7.54 7.77
CA GLY A 175 14.78 7.89 6.36
C GLY A 175 15.05 9.39 6.15
N ALA A 176 14.33 10.25 6.89
CA ALA A 176 14.59 11.68 6.86
C ALA A 176 16.00 12.01 7.36
N ASN A 177 16.46 11.36 8.45
CA ASN A 177 17.80 11.53 9.00
C ASN A 177 18.88 11.14 7.97
N LYS A 178 18.68 10.06 7.19
CA LYS A 178 19.57 9.71 6.07
C LYS A 178 19.63 10.81 5.02
N GLY A 179 18.48 11.40 4.68
CA GLY A 179 18.37 12.53 3.76
C GLY A 179 19.09 13.77 4.29
N PHE A 180 18.93 14.12 5.56
CA PHE A 180 19.63 15.22 6.21
C PHE A 180 21.14 15.03 6.24
N ALA A 181 21.60 13.84 6.62
CA ALA A 181 23.03 13.50 6.62
C ALA A 181 23.64 13.65 5.22
N LYS A 182 22.95 13.14 4.20
CA LYS A 182 23.40 13.25 2.80
C LYS A 182 23.44 14.69 2.28
N ALA A 183 22.50 15.53 2.72
CA ALA A 183 22.44 16.93 2.38
C ALA A 183 23.38 17.82 3.22
N GLY A 184 24.01 17.28 4.27
CA GLY A 184 24.86 18.06 5.18
C GLY A 184 24.11 19.12 6.00
N ILE A 185 22.81 18.92 6.23
CA ILE A 185 21.94 19.83 7.02
C ILE A 185 21.30 19.07 8.18
N GLN A 186 20.65 19.82 9.09
CA GLN A 186 19.89 19.26 10.21
C GLN A 186 18.44 19.74 10.17
N PRO A 187 17.47 18.98 10.70
CA PRO A 187 16.13 19.49 10.86
C PRO A 187 16.11 20.62 11.90
N VAL A 188 15.35 21.67 11.64
CA VAL A 188 15.23 22.79 12.59
C VAL A 188 14.36 22.44 13.80
N ALA A 189 13.50 21.43 13.67
CA ALA A 189 12.80 20.76 14.76
C ALA A 189 12.32 19.37 14.32
N VAL A 190 12.21 18.46 15.29
CA VAL A 190 11.54 17.17 15.15
C VAL A 190 10.40 17.13 16.17
N ILE A 191 9.18 16.91 15.70
CA ILE A 191 7.97 16.99 16.50
C ILE A 191 7.25 15.64 16.45
N LYS A 192 7.07 15.02 17.60
CA LYS A 192 6.24 13.82 17.75
C LYS A 192 4.76 14.21 17.83
N ALA A 193 3.92 13.49 17.13
CA ALA A 193 2.49 13.68 17.11
C ALA A 193 1.77 12.38 17.46
N ASP A 194 0.76 12.46 18.33
CA ASP A 194 -0.11 11.31 18.59
C ASP A 194 -0.73 10.84 17.28
N ARG A 195 -0.74 9.51 17.04
CA ARG A 195 -1.23 8.91 15.81
C ARG A 195 -2.71 9.17 15.55
N GLY A 196 -3.54 9.09 16.60
CA GLY A 196 -4.99 9.15 16.51
C GLY A 196 -5.57 10.53 16.83
N LYS A 197 -4.89 11.30 17.67
CA LYS A 197 -5.35 12.60 18.17
C LYS A 197 -4.21 13.62 18.28
N PRO A 198 -3.62 14.03 17.15
CA PRO A 198 -2.53 15.00 17.16
C PRO A 198 -3.01 16.35 17.72
N ASP A 199 -2.21 16.94 18.61
CA ASP A 199 -2.48 18.25 19.19
C ASP A 199 -1.82 19.36 18.35
N TYR A 200 -2.56 19.91 17.42
CA TYR A 200 -2.05 20.94 16.51
C TYR A 200 -1.70 22.24 17.22
N SER A 201 -2.26 22.51 18.41
CA SER A 201 -1.88 23.68 19.22
C SER A 201 -0.43 23.60 19.70
N LYS A 202 0.13 22.39 19.80
CA LYS A 202 1.54 22.14 20.13
C LYS A 202 2.43 21.90 18.90
N ILE A 203 1.85 21.43 17.80
CA ILE A 203 2.60 21.10 16.58
C ILE A 203 2.86 22.36 15.74
N ILE A 204 1.88 23.25 15.57
CA ILE A 204 2.00 24.39 14.66
C ILE A 204 2.95 25.49 15.15
N PRO A 205 2.93 25.94 16.45
CA PRO A 205 3.79 27.02 16.89
C PRO A 205 5.29 26.78 16.70
N PRO A 206 5.88 25.60 16.95
CA PRO A 206 7.29 25.34 16.65
C PRO A 206 7.64 25.47 15.16
N ILE A 207 6.69 25.18 14.24
CA ILE A 207 6.91 25.32 12.79
C ILE A 207 7.00 26.79 12.42
N THR A 208 6.05 27.60 12.90
CA THR A 208 5.96 29.03 12.55
C THR A 208 7.04 29.86 13.25
N SER A 209 7.34 29.60 14.53
CA SER A 209 8.34 30.35 15.30
C SER A 209 9.79 30.11 14.83
N LYS A 210 10.07 28.98 14.18
CA LYS A 210 11.38 28.68 13.61
C LYS A 210 11.50 29.07 12.13
N ASP A 211 10.51 29.78 11.62
CA ASP A 211 10.48 30.21 10.22
C ASP A 211 10.81 29.06 9.25
N ALA A 212 10.13 27.92 9.44
CA ALA A 212 10.34 26.73 8.65
C ALA A 212 9.97 27.01 7.17
N GLN A 213 10.88 26.65 6.27
CA GLN A 213 10.62 26.71 4.82
C GLN A 213 9.81 25.49 4.34
N ALA A 214 10.00 24.34 5.01
CA ALA A 214 9.24 23.15 4.70
C ALA A 214 8.92 22.33 5.96
N VAL A 215 7.87 21.50 5.83
CA VAL A 215 7.47 20.48 6.80
C VAL A 215 7.42 19.13 6.10
N LEU A 216 8.23 18.18 6.52
CA LEU A 216 8.07 16.78 6.19
C LEU A 216 7.12 16.15 7.21
N TRP A 217 5.90 15.81 6.76
CA TRP A 217 4.84 15.31 7.63
C TRP A 217 4.65 13.81 7.45
N ILE A 218 5.17 13.02 8.40
CA ILE A 218 5.16 11.56 8.41
C ILE A 218 4.03 11.07 9.32
N ALA A 219 2.80 11.12 8.80
CA ALA A 219 1.59 10.65 9.46
C ALA A 219 0.60 10.17 8.40
N SER A 220 -0.61 9.78 8.78
CA SER A 220 -1.56 9.15 7.87
C SER A 220 -2.90 9.87 7.81
N GLY A 221 -3.48 9.94 6.62
CA GLY A 221 -4.86 10.33 6.39
C GLY A 221 -5.23 11.68 6.99
N ASN A 222 -6.29 11.68 7.79
CA ASN A 222 -6.85 12.91 8.37
C ASN A 222 -5.84 13.63 9.29
N ALA A 223 -4.94 12.93 9.98
CA ALA A 223 -3.93 13.58 10.81
C ALA A 223 -3.02 14.51 10.00
N VAL A 224 -2.65 14.16 8.78
CA VAL A 224 -1.91 15.07 7.89
C VAL A 224 -2.82 16.15 7.34
N ALA A 225 -4.01 15.80 6.86
CA ALA A 225 -4.91 16.75 6.22
C ALA A 225 -5.32 17.89 7.17
N ASP A 226 -5.68 17.56 8.41
CA ASP A 226 -6.07 18.56 9.40
C ASP A 226 -4.87 19.39 9.87
N GLY A 227 -3.69 18.78 9.98
CA GLY A 227 -2.45 19.49 10.26
C GLY A 227 -2.07 20.50 9.18
N VAL A 228 -2.21 20.14 7.90
CA VAL A 228 -2.00 21.06 6.78
C VAL A 228 -2.98 22.23 6.84
N LYS A 229 -4.27 21.96 7.10
CA LYS A 229 -5.27 23.03 7.28
C LYS A 229 -4.91 23.95 8.44
N ALA A 230 -4.52 23.39 9.60
CA ALA A 230 -4.09 24.18 10.76
C ALA A 230 -2.86 25.04 10.44
N LEU A 231 -1.88 24.49 9.70
CA LEU A 231 -0.70 25.22 9.27
C LEU A 231 -1.05 26.39 8.34
N ARG A 232 -1.95 26.19 7.39
CA ARG A 232 -2.44 27.27 6.49
C ARG A 232 -3.28 28.30 7.24
N ALA A 233 -4.11 27.89 8.21
CA ALA A 233 -4.84 28.81 9.08
C ALA A 233 -3.89 29.70 9.92
N ALA A 234 -2.73 29.20 10.30
CA ALA A 234 -1.64 29.97 10.92
C ALA A 234 -0.85 30.82 9.93
N LYS A 235 -1.31 30.96 8.68
CA LYS A 235 -0.70 31.73 7.58
C LYS A 235 0.74 31.32 7.24
N SER A 236 1.13 30.09 7.55
CA SER A 236 2.44 29.55 7.16
C SER A 236 2.46 29.22 5.67
N ALA A 237 3.49 29.72 4.98
CA ALA A 237 3.79 29.42 3.58
C ALA A 237 4.71 28.18 3.43
N ALA A 238 5.09 27.51 4.51
CA ALA A 238 5.99 26.36 4.49
C ALA A 238 5.50 25.30 3.47
N GLN A 239 6.44 24.82 2.65
CA GLN A 239 6.19 23.70 1.74
C GLN A 239 5.88 22.44 2.54
N VAL A 240 4.76 21.79 2.29
CA VAL A 240 4.44 20.52 2.93
C VAL A 240 4.80 19.36 2.01
N VAL A 241 5.49 18.38 2.58
CA VAL A 241 5.77 17.09 1.94
C VAL A 241 5.23 15.99 2.84
N THR A 242 4.55 14.99 2.29
CA THR A 242 4.12 13.80 3.01
C THR A 242 4.40 12.53 2.19
N LEU A 243 4.29 11.35 2.82
CA LEU A 243 4.65 10.09 2.19
C LEU A 243 3.49 9.52 1.35
N SER A 244 3.80 8.56 0.49
CA SER A 244 2.90 7.94 -0.49
C SER A 244 1.68 7.24 0.13
N ASN A 245 1.74 6.91 1.43
CA ASN A 245 0.57 6.42 2.16
C ASN A 245 -0.61 7.42 2.14
N ASN A 246 -0.38 8.66 1.74
CA ASN A 246 -1.38 9.71 1.53
C ASN A 246 -1.65 10.01 0.04
N ALA A 247 -1.20 9.17 -0.89
CA ALA A 247 -1.35 9.40 -2.33
C ALA A 247 -2.73 8.99 -2.89
N SER A 248 -3.81 9.22 -2.14
CA SER A 248 -5.19 8.91 -2.56
C SER A 248 -5.97 10.15 -3.00
N ALA A 249 -6.94 9.98 -3.90
CA ALA A 249 -7.86 11.04 -4.27
C ALA A 249 -8.70 11.49 -3.07
N GLY A 250 -9.06 10.56 -2.17
CA GLY A 250 -9.76 10.86 -0.93
C GLY A 250 -8.96 11.74 0.02
N PHE A 251 -7.64 11.51 0.15
CA PHE A 251 -6.77 12.39 0.91
C PHE A 251 -6.73 13.80 0.30
N VAL A 252 -6.54 13.91 -1.02
CA VAL A 252 -6.58 15.22 -1.71
C VAL A 252 -7.90 15.94 -1.46
N LYS A 253 -9.02 15.23 -1.54
CA LYS A 253 -10.35 15.78 -1.24
C LYS A 253 -10.44 16.28 0.21
N SER A 254 -9.85 15.55 1.17
CA SER A 254 -9.86 15.95 2.59
C SER A 254 -9.05 17.21 2.87
N LEU A 255 -8.01 17.48 2.10
CA LEU A 255 -7.21 18.71 2.17
C LEU A 255 -8.01 19.94 1.72
N GLY A 256 -8.92 19.79 0.74
CA GLY A 256 -9.62 20.91 0.11
C GLY A 256 -8.63 21.90 -0.51
N SER A 257 -8.92 23.20 -0.38
CA SER A 257 -8.05 24.28 -0.90
C SER A 257 -6.66 24.31 -0.25
N ALA A 258 -6.50 23.81 0.97
CA ALA A 258 -5.21 23.74 1.66
C ALA A 258 -4.23 22.74 1.02
N GLY A 259 -4.71 21.87 0.14
CA GLY A 259 -3.92 20.86 -0.54
C GLY A 259 -3.09 21.37 -1.70
N HIS A 260 -3.40 22.55 -2.26
CA HIS A 260 -2.61 23.10 -3.35
C HIS A 260 -1.14 23.27 -2.97
N GLY A 261 -0.25 22.73 -3.79
CA GLY A 261 1.18 22.77 -3.55
C GLY A 261 1.72 21.73 -2.57
N VAL A 262 0.89 20.90 -1.94
CA VAL A 262 1.38 19.79 -1.10
C VAL A 262 2.08 18.77 -1.99
N ILE A 263 3.30 18.38 -1.62
CA ILE A 263 4.07 17.33 -2.27
C ILE A 263 3.78 16.00 -1.58
N VAL A 264 3.57 14.95 -2.38
CA VAL A 264 3.37 13.58 -1.91
C VAL A 264 4.36 12.67 -2.61
N THR A 265 5.13 11.89 -1.85
CA THR A 265 6.02 10.91 -2.45
C THR A 265 5.22 9.84 -3.20
N GLN A 266 5.84 9.20 -4.16
CA GLN A 266 5.23 8.15 -5.00
C GLN A 266 6.13 6.92 -5.02
N VAL A 267 5.53 5.74 -4.87
CA VAL A 267 6.23 4.45 -4.92
C VAL A 267 5.99 3.70 -6.23
N PHE A 268 5.27 4.33 -7.14
CA PHE A 268 5.05 3.89 -8.52
C PHE A 268 5.09 5.09 -9.46
N PRO A 269 5.34 4.88 -10.76
CA PRO A 269 5.24 5.92 -11.77
C PRO A 269 3.86 6.59 -11.77
N SER A 270 3.81 7.83 -12.26
CA SER A 270 2.55 8.56 -12.38
C SER A 270 1.49 7.74 -13.11
N VAL A 271 0.24 7.82 -12.66
CA VAL A 271 -0.93 7.19 -13.32
C VAL A 271 -1.16 7.64 -14.77
N ARG A 272 -0.40 8.63 -15.24
CA ARG A 272 -0.38 9.11 -16.62
C ARG A 272 0.84 8.67 -17.41
N SER A 273 1.76 7.94 -16.79
CA SER A 273 2.99 7.45 -17.44
C SER A 273 2.71 6.20 -18.28
N TYR A 274 2.01 6.37 -19.39
CA TYR A 274 1.60 5.27 -20.29
C TYR A 274 2.76 4.58 -21.01
N ALA A 275 4.01 4.99 -20.78
CA ALA A 275 5.18 4.20 -21.17
C ALA A 275 5.25 2.86 -20.40
N TYR A 276 4.67 2.80 -19.20
CA TYR A 276 4.58 1.58 -18.40
C TYR A 276 3.32 0.80 -18.77
N GLY A 277 3.46 -0.46 -19.17
CA GLY A 277 2.37 -1.35 -19.56
C GLY A 277 1.34 -1.51 -18.45
N PHE A 278 1.78 -1.72 -17.21
CA PHE A 278 0.86 -1.88 -16.08
C PHE A 278 0.02 -0.62 -15.79
N VAL A 279 0.52 0.58 -16.12
CA VAL A 279 -0.27 1.83 -15.99
C VAL A 279 -1.37 1.86 -17.06
N LYS A 280 -1.05 1.43 -18.31
CA LYS A 280 -2.05 1.31 -19.37
C LYS A 280 -3.14 0.32 -19.00
N ASP A 281 -2.75 -0.87 -18.52
CA ASP A 281 -3.68 -1.93 -18.10
C ASP A 281 -4.60 -1.45 -16.99
N ALA A 282 -4.03 -0.83 -15.93
CA ALA A 282 -4.79 -0.29 -14.82
C ALA A 282 -5.77 0.80 -15.27
N ALA A 283 -5.32 1.73 -16.13
CA ALA A 283 -6.17 2.80 -16.65
C ALA A 283 -7.33 2.27 -17.51
N ALA A 284 -7.08 1.25 -18.35
CA ALA A 284 -8.11 0.63 -19.17
C ALA A 284 -9.18 -0.03 -18.28
N LEU A 285 -8.77 -0.86 -17.31
CA LEU A 285 -9.69 -1.55 -16.41
C LEU A 285 -10.46 -0.58 -15.47
N ALA A 286 -9.80 0.50 -15.02
CA ALA A 286 -10.46 1.53 -14.25
C ALA A 286 -11.56 2.24 -15.07
N LYS A 287 -11.26 2.56 -16.34
CA LYS A 287 -12.22 3.19 -17.26
C LYS A 287 -13.45 2.30 -17.51
N GLU A 288 -13.27 0.98 -17.69
CA GLU A 288 -14.38 0.03 -17.83
C GLU A 288 -15.35 0.05 -16.63
N LYS A 289 -14.81 0.35 -15.43
CA LYS A 289 -15.59 0.46 -14.17
C LYS A 289 -16.00 1.90 -13.83
N ASN A 290 -15.79 2.86 -14.73
CA ASN A 290 -16.03 4.30 -14.49
C ASN A 290 -15.30 4.85 -13.25
N LEU A 291 -14.07 4.37 -13.00
CA LEU A 291 -13.21 4.83 -11.92
C LEU A 291 -12.08 5.72 -12.47
N GLU A 292 -11.73 6.78 -11.73
CA GLU A 292 -10.52 7.57 -12.00
C GLU A 292 -9.34 6.91 -11.28
N LEU A 293 -8.31 6.53 -12.03
CA LEU A 293 -7.13 5.86 -11.49
C LEU A 293 -6.33 6.83 -10.60
N SER A 294 -6.12 6.46 -9.34
CA SER A 294 -5.26 7.17 -8.40
C SER A 294 -3.93 6.43 -8.18
N PRO A 295 -2.89 7.10 -7.64
CA PRO A 295 -1.65 6.42 -7.27
C PRO A 295 -1.86 5.26 -6.29
N GLN A 296 -2.77 5.39 -5.33
CA GLN A 296 -3.09 4.30 -4.41
C GLN A 296 -3.82 3.13 -5.08
N MET A 297 -4.69 3.39 -6.06
CA MET A 297 -5.25 2.32 -6.88
C MET A 297 -4.16 1.59 -7.66
N LEU A 298 -3.17 2.32 -8.18
CA LEU A 298 -2.05 1.72 -8.91
C LEU A 298 -1.19 0.83 -8.00
N GLU A 299 -0.96 1.22 -6.72
CA GLU A 299 -0.32 0.37 -5.71
C GLU A 299 -1.06 -0.96 -5.56
N GLY A 300 -2.37 -0.91 -5.34
CA GLY A 300 -3.20 -2.12 -5.20
C GLY A 300 -3.21 -2.99 -6.47
N PHE A 301 -3.25 -2.37 -7.63
CA PHE A 301 -3.20 -3.06 -8.93
C PHE A 301 -1.90 -3.85 -9.12
N VAL A 302 -0.75 -3.21 -8.85
CA VAL A 302 0.56 -3.86 -8.95
C VAL A 302 0.71 -4.95 -7.90
N ALA A 303 0.26 -4.71 -6.66
CA ALA A 303 0.22 -5.71 -5.60
C ALA A 303 -0.55 -6.97 -6.03
N ALA A 304 -1.70 -6.79 -6.67
CA ALA A 304 -2.51 -7.91 -7.17
C ALA A 304 -1.84 -8.66 -8.33
N LYS A 305 -1.09 -7.97 -9.20
CA LYS A 305 -0.28 -8.66 -10.24
C LYS A 305 0.75 -9.59 -9.61
N VAL A 306 1.42 -9.16 -8.54
CA VAL A 306 2.41 -9.99 -7.83
C VAL A 306 1.75 -11.15 -7.11
N LEU A 307 0.62 -10.92 -6.42
CA LEU A 307 -0.17 -11.99 -5.79
C LEU A 307 -0.57 -13.07 -6.81
N VAL A 308 -1.14 -12.65 -7.93
CA VAL A 308 -1.61 -13.56 -9.00
C VAL A 308 -0.44 -14.35 -9.59
N GLU A 309 0.72 -13.73 -9.78
CA GLU A 309 1.91 -14.43 -10.28
C GLU A 309 2.40 -15.48 -9.27
N GLY A 310 2.46 -15.14 -7.98
CA GLY A 310 2.78 -16.10 -6.92
C GLY A 310 1.81 -17.30 -6.89
N LEU A 311 0.50 -17.02 -6.97
CA LEU A 311 -0.53 -18.07 -7.02
C LEU A 311 -0.41 -18.94 -8.29
N ARG A 312 -0.11 -18.35 -9.44
CA ARG A 312 0.08 -19.07 -10.71
C ARG A 312 1.27 -20.03 -10.62
N ARG A 313 2.40 -19.59 -10.08
CA ARG A 313 3.59 -20.42 -9.87
C ARG A 313 3.40 -21.50 -8.82
N ALA A 314 2.56 -21.26 -7.81
CA ALA A 314 2.22 -22.27 -6.81
C ALA A 314 1.47 -23.48 -7.40
N GLY A 315 0.95 -23.35 -8.63
CA GLY A 315 0.28 -24.41 -9.39
C GLY A 315 -1.15 -24.70 -8.91
N PRO A 316 -1.79 -25.71 -9.48
CA PRO A 316 -3.12 -26.15 -9.05
C PRO A 316 -3.07 -26.70 -7.62
N ASN A 317 -4.12 -26.48 -6.84
CA ASN A 317 -4.20 -26.85 -5.42
C ASN A 317 -3.03 -26.33 -4.58
N PRO A 318 -2.86 -24.99 -4.51
CA PRO A 318 -1.77 -24.38 -3.78
C PRO A 318 -1.96 -24.59 -2.27
N THR A 319 -0.84 -24.75 -1.56
CA THR A 319 -0.77 -24.71 -0.08
C THR A 319 -0.02 -23.47 0.36
N ARG A 320 -0.13 -23.06 1.63
CA ARG A 320 0.62 -21.91 2.19
C ARG A 320 2.12 -22.03 1.90
N ALA A 321 2.71 -23.20 2.12
CA ALA A 321 4.12 -23.44 1.84
C ALA A 321 4.46 -23.33 0.34
N LYS A 322 3.59 -23.83 -0.55
CA LYS A 322 3.79 -23.66 -2.01
C LYS A 322 3.71 -22.20 -2.43
N VAL A 323 2.85 -21.40 -1.80
CA VAL A 323 2.75 -19.96 -2.11
C VAL A 323 4.02 -19.23 -1.69
N VAL A 324 4.57 -19.48 -0.49
CA VAL A 324 5.84 -18.92 -0.05
C VAL A 324 6.96 -19.30 -1.03
N ALA A 325 7.14 -20.56 -1.34
CA ALA A 325 8.17 -21.04 -2.26
C ALA A 325 7.99 -20.45 -3.68
N ALA A 326 6.75 -20.33 -4.14
CA ALA A 326 6.44 -19.73 -5.44
C ALA A 326 6.82 -18.23 -5.49
N LEU A 327 6.53 -17.48 -4.43
CA LEU A 327 6.90 -16.07 -4.32
C LEU A 327 8.44 -15.93 -4.28
N GLU A 328 9.13 -16.73 -3.48
CA GLU A 328 10.61 -16.75 -3.43
C GLU A 328 11.25 -17.15 -4.78
N SER A 329 10.51 -17.82 -5.65
CA SER A 329 10.99 -18.19 -7.00
C SER A 329 10.86 -17.09 -8.04
N ILE A 330 10.22 -15.96 -7.71
CA ILE A 330 10.01 -14.86 -8.64
C ILE A 330 11.36 -14.21 -8.98
N ARG A 331 11.76 -14.33 -10.25
CA ARG A 331 12.95 -13.69 -10.81
C ARG A 331 12.54 -12.95 -12.08
N LYS A 332 13.04 -11.72 -12.23
CA LYS A 332 12.83 -10.87 -13.42
C LYS A 332 11.35 -10.81 -13.87
N PHE A 333 10.45 -10.69 -12.89
CA PHE A 333 9.05 -10.55 -13.20
C PHE A 333 8.76 -9.14 -13.70
N ASP A 334 8.57 -9.00 -15.00
CA ASP A 334 8.18 -7.74 -15.62
C ASP A 334 6.70 -7.44 -15.32
N LEU A 335 6.48 -6.42 -14.53
CA LEU A 335 5.16 -5.91 -14.21
C LEU A 335 4.52 -5.16 -15.41
N GLY A 336 5.31 -4.86 -16.42
CA GLY A 336 5.01 -4.04 -17.57
C GLY A 336 5.83 -2.75 -17.57
N GLY A 337 7.17 -2.90 -17.46
CA GLY A 337 8.17 -1.84 -17.45
C GLY A 337 8.83 -1.55 -16.11
N LEU A 338 8.47 -2.28 -15.07
CA LEU A 338 9.24 -2.38 -13.81
C LEU A 338 9.46 -3.88 -13.54
N GLU A 339 10.70 -4.23 -13.24
CA GLU A 339 11.09 -5.61 -12.94
C GLU A 339 11.09 -5.83 -11.43
N LEU A 340 10.47 -6.92 -10.96
CA LEU A 340 10.43 -7.33 -9.57
C LEU A 340 11.13 -8.66 -9.39
N ASN A 341 11.91 -8.75 -8.31
CA ASN A 341 12.62 -9.95 -7.91
C ASN A 341 12.36 -10.26 -6.43
N PHE A 342 12.23 -11.54 -6.11
CA PHE A 342 12.31 -12.04 -4.75
C PHE A 342 13.33 -13.18 -4.67
N GLY A 343 13.74 -13.55 -3.47
CA GLY A 343 14.62 -14.68 -3.19
C GLY A 343 14.63 -15.03 -1.72
N PRO A 344 15.17 -16.18 -1.30
CA PRO A 344 15.18 -16.59 0.11
C PRO A 344 15.84 -15.58 1.06
N GLU A 345 16.80 -14.80 0.54
CA GLU A 345 17.55 -13.80 1.31
C GLU A 345 17.07 -12.36 1.04
N ASP A 346 16.08 -12.16 0.16
CA ASP A 346 15.56 -10.84 -0.17
C ASP A 346 14.08 -10.91 -0.61
N HIS A 347 13.20 -10.37 0.22
CA HIS A 347 11.78 -10.20 -0.06
C HIS A 347 11.41 -8.73 -0.31
N THR A 348 12.40 -7.89 -0.67
CA THR A 348 12.20 -6.50 -1.08
C THR A 348 11.91 -6.44 -2.57
N GLY A 349 10.78 -5.85 -2.94
CA GLY A 349 10.36 -5.76 -4.34
C GLY A 349 10.99 -4.59 -5.08
N LEU A 350 10.25 -3.49 -5.21
CA LEU A 350 10.68 -2.31 -5.97
C LEU A 350 11.37 -1.27 -5.09
N ASP A 351 12.36 -0.57 -5.64
CA ASP A 351 13.01 0.60 -5.01
C ASP A 351 12.63 1.92 -5.71
N PHE A 352 11.44 1.97 -6.29
CA PHE A 352 10.97 3.17 -6.97
C PHE A 352 10.50 4.22 -5.97
N ALA A 353 11.06 5.43 -6.02
CA ALA A 353 10.62 6.58 -5.26
C ALA A 353 10.67 7.85 -6.12
N ASP A 354 9.55 8.55 -6.22
CA ASP A 354 9.39 9.81 -6.95
C ASP A 354 8.52 10.78 -6.12
N LEU A 355 8.18 11.91 -6.67
CA LEU A 355 7.39 12.96 -6.03
C LEU A 355 6.31 13.46 -6.99
N SER A 356 5.16 13.81 -6.43
CA SER A 356 4.10 14.52 -7.14
C SER A 356 3.63 15.70 -6.30
N ILE A 357 3.22 16.77 -6.94
CA ILE A 357 2.62 17.95 -6.30
C ILE A 357 1.12 17.96 -6.57
N ILE A 358 0.32 18.36 -5.59
CA ILE A 358 -1.11 18.53 -5.76
C ILE A 358 -1.35 19.87 -6.44
N GLY A 359 -1.92 19.85 -7.64
CA GLY A 359 -2.28 21.03 -8.41
C GLY A 359 -3.53 21.73 -7.87
N ALA A 360 -3.82 22.94 -8.39
CA ALA A 360 -5.03 23.70 -8.06
C ALA A 360 -6.33 22.95 -8.44
N ASP A 361 -6.25 22.04 -9.41
CA ASP A 361 -7.35 21.18 -9.84
C ASP A 361 -7.53 19.94 -8.95
N GLY A 362 -6.81 19.84 -7.83
CA GLY A 362 -6.86 18.70 -6.93
C GLY A 362 -6.29 17.40 -7.51
N LYS A 363 -5.43 17.49 -8.53
CA LYS A 363 -4.81 16.32 -9.15
C LYS A 363 -3.31 16.27 -8.90
N PHE A 364 -2.78 15.06 -8.80
CA PHE A 364 -1.33 14.86 -8.74
C PHE A 364 -0.68 15.28 -10.07
N LYS A 365 0.29 16.15 -9.99
CA LYS A 365 1.16 16.60 -11.09
C LYS A 365 2.59 16.11 -10.83
N ARG A 366 3.35 15.94 -11.89
CA ARG A 366 4.79 15.62 -11.80
C ARG A 366 5.60 16.88 -12.07
#